data_ae63b041e45eda2f8956120d2f24b14a
#
_entry.id   ae63b041e45eda2f8956120d2f24b14a
#
_cell.length_a   1.000
_cell.length_b   1.000
_cell.length_c   1.000
_cell.angle_alpha   90.00
_cell.angle_beta   90.00
_cell.angle_gamma   90.00
#
_symmetry.space_group_name_H-M   'P 1'
#
loop_
_entity.id
_entity.type
_entity.pdbx_description
1 polymer ?
#
loop_
_entity_poly.entity_id
_entity_poly.type
_entity_poly.pdbx_seq_one_letter_code
_entity_poly.pdbx_strand_id
1 'polypeptide(L)'
;MIFWRIVDNRLHPVDQVDKLGFEESDGLRIPDEYLDKQEFMVMRTAHGLGDWVIISAMPRLLKEKYPNCKVYVPSKKLLKRLFDVEHNNVHVVFDNNPYVDEFLDEIEGEVFHDHYRIYDKDTTDIPLLKQMLKFWQFTDEEMSDSRPEMYWSKEEQKLGDAIISEYVGDKDYGCLLISDRFGQNGNKKYDSEVFQSHHEKLTVLLHQHDYPYFYWSHKPIKELGFQFNKRLDMRHMDVRTQLYIRTKA
;
A
#
# COMPACT_ATOMS: atom_id res chain seq x y z
N MET A 1 12.35 19.33 -0.35
CA MET A 1 12.13 17.91 0.04
C MET A 1 12.54 17.80 1.50
N ILE A 2 11.74 17.16 2.34
CA ILE A 2 12.06 17.02 3.78
C ILE A 2 12.32 15.55 4.03
N PHE A 3 13.54 15.22 4.45
CA PHE A 3 13.87 13.90 4.96
C PHE A 3 13.69 13.88 6.46
N TRP A 4 13.41 12.72 6.99
CA TRP A 4 13.29 12.50 8.40
C TRP A 4 14.34 11.48 8.84
N ARG A 5 15.06 11.82 9.87
CA ARG A 5 15.85 10.87 10.64
C ARG A 5 15.03 10.43 11.84
N ILE A 6 15.07 9.17 12.13
CA ILE A 6 14.54 8.64 13.38
C ILE A 6 15.75 8.33 14.25
N VAL A 7 15.87 9.04 15.35
CA VAL A 7 16.92 8.84 16.34
C VAL A 7 16.24 8.56 17.67
N ASP A 8 16.53 7.43 18.29
CA ASP A 8 15.96 7.03 19.59
C ASP A 8 14.44 7.20 19.66
N ASN A 9 13.73 6.71 18.65
CA ASN A 9 12.27 6.79 18.53
C ASN A 9 11.69 8.21 18.41
N ARG A 10 12.47 9.17 17.96
CA ARG A 10 12.03 10.54 17.69
C ARG A 10 12.29 10.92 16.24
N LEU A 11 11.33 11.62 15.66
CA LEU A 11 11.48 12.18 14.32
C LEU A 11 12.29 13.48 14.39
N HIS A 12 13.33 13.55 13.60
CA HIS A 12 14.14 14.74 13.39
C HIS A 12 14.06 15.14 11.91
N PRO A 13 13.51 16.31 11.58
CA PRO A 13 13.56 16.80 10.22
C PRO A 13 15.01 17.07 9.82
N VAL A 14 15.39 16.67 8.64
CA VAL A 14 16.66 17.06 8.04
C VAL A 14 16.36 18.28 7.17
N ASP A 15 16.67 19.46 7.69
CA ASP A 15 16.19 20.73 7.15
C ASP A 15 16.76 21.11 5.79
N GLN A 16 17.85 20.47 5.32
CA GLN A 16 18.45 20.79 4.02
C GLN A 16 19.26 19.63 3.45
N VAL A 17 19.14 19.44 2.16
CA VAL A 17 19.93 18.52 1.32
C VAL A 17 21.44 18.78 1.47
N ASP A 18 21.85 20.03 1.65
CA ASP A 18 23.26 20.46 1.77
C ASP A 18 24.01 19.85 2.97
N LYS A 19 23.27 19.38 3.98
CA LYS A 19 23.88 18.79 5.20
C LYS A 19 24.19 17.29 5.06
N LEU A 20 23.64 16.64 4.03
CA LEU A 20 23.84 15.23 3.79
C LEU A 20 24.91 14.93 2.72
N GLY A 21 25.57 15.96 2.17
CA GLY A 21 26.62 15.80 1.16
C GLY A 21 26.13 15.36 -0.22
N PHE A 22 24.85 15.57 -0.55
CA PHE A 22 24.31 15.28 -1.87
C PHE A 22 24.66 16.40 -2.86
N GLU A 23 25.17 16.02 -4.02
CA GLU A 23 25.26 16.92 -5.17
C GLU A 23 23.90 17.00 -5.88
N GLU A 24 23.48 18.21 -6.25
CA GLU A 24 22.22 18.49 -6.93
C GLU A 24 22.05 17.71 -8.25
N SER A 25 23.17 17.31 -8.87
CA SER A 25 23.21 16.64 -10.18
C SER A 25 22.78 15.16 -10.14
N ASP A 26 22.90 14.48 -8.97
CA ASP A 26 22.71 13.02 -8.88
C ASP A 26 21.32 12.62 -8.34
N GLY A 27 20.48 13.61 -8.04
CA GLY A 27 19.23 13.35 -7.33
C GLY A 27 19.46 12.98 -5.86
N LEU A 28 18.37 12.91 -5.12
CA LEU A 28 18.45 12.55 -3.71
C LEU A 28 18.65 11.04 -3.56
N ARG A 29 19.71 10.68 -2.87
CA ARG A 29 20.02 9.28 -2.54
C ARG A 29 20.44 9.14 -1.09
N ILE A 30 20.23 7.96 -0.53
CA ILE A 30 20.73 7.63 0.81
C ILE A 30 22.26 7.65 0.80
N PRO A 31 22.93 8.19 1.83
CA PRO A 31 24.38 8.12 1.93
C PRO A 31 24.91 6.68 1.97
N ASP A 32 26.05 6.45 1.33
CA ASP A 32 26.66 5.12 1.23
C ASP A 32 26.91 4.48 2.60
N GLU A 33 27.26 5.28 3.62
CA GLU A 33 27.47 4.79 4.99
C GLU A 33 26.24 4.08 5.60
N TYR A 34 25.03 4.39 5.12
CA TYR A 34 23.81 3.71 5.55
C TYR A 34 23.54 2.46 4.74
N LEU A 35 23.94 2.44 3.48
CA LEU A 35 23.91 1.22 2.66
C LEU A 35 24.89 0.17 3.20
N ASP A 36 26.04 0.61 3.70
CA ASP A 36 27.05 -0.29 4.30
C ASP A 36 26.53 -1.04 5.53
N LYS A 37 25.60 -0.44 6.28
CA LYS A 37 24.95 -1.11 7.43
C LYS A 37 24.07 -2.26 7.01
N GLN A 38 23.54 -2.23 5.80
CA GLN A 38 22.60 -3.21 5.25
C GLN A 38 21.38 -3.46 6.16
N GLU A 39 20.92 -2.41 6.84
CA GLU A 39 19.73 -2.43 7.68
C GLU A 39 18.75 -1.38 7.16
N PHE A 40 17.60 -1.82 6.69
CA PHE A 40 16.63 -0.98 6.00
C PHE A 40 15.30 -0.94 6.74
N MET A 41 14.79 0.25 7.00
CA MET A 41 13.43 0.45 7.51
C MET A 41 12.50 0.80 6.35
N VAL A 42 11.58 -0.08 6.02
CA VAL A 42 10.50 0.18 5.07
C VAL A 42 9.33 0.79 5.79
N MET A 43 9.13 2.08 5.63
CA MET A 43 8.12 2.85 6.36
C MET A 43 7.49 3.95 5.53
N ARG A 44 6.27 4.32 5.89
CA ARG A 44 5.57 5.49 5.37
C ARG A 44 4.93 6.29 6.49
N THR A 45 4.95 7.60 6.34
CA THR A 45 4.22 8.52 7.24
C THR A 45 2.76 8.69 6.86
N ALA A 46 2.39 8.29 5.63
CA ALA A 46 1.00 8.30 5.19
C ALA A 46 0.21 7.16 5.85
N HIS A 47 -1.07 7.41 6.11
CA HIS A 47 -1.89 6.55 6.97
C HIS A 47 -2.83 5.62 6.19
N GLY A 48 -2.99 5.83 4.89
CA GLY A 48 -3.89 5.04 4.05
C GLY A 48 -3.34 3.65 3.74
N LEU A 49 -4.23 2.64 3.68
CA LEU A 49 -3.84 1.28 3.27
C LEU A 49 -3.14 1.28 1.89
N GLY A 50 -3.65 2.08 0.94
CA GLY A 50 -3.05 2.20 -0.39
C GLY A 50 -1.61 2.68 -0.37
N ASP A 51 -1.23 3.54 0.58
CA ASP A 51 0.14 4.03 0.73
C ASP A 51 1.10 2.91 1.12
N TRP A 52 0.66 1.99 1.99
CA TRP A 52 1.44 0.81 2.38
C TRP A 52 1.53 -0.23 1.27
N VAL A 53 0.42 -0.43 0.52
CA VAL A 53 0.41 -1.34 -0.65
C VAL A 53 1.39 -0.87 -1.72
N ILE A 54 1.52 0.42 -1.96
CA ILE A 54 2.47 0.96 -2.96
C ILE A 54 3.91 0.52 -2.66
N ILE A 55 4.31 0.48 -1.39
CA ILE A 55 5.68 0.13 -0.99
C ILE A 55 5.88 -1.35 -0.66
N SER A 56 4.88 -2.18 -0.89
CA SER A 56 4.89 -3.58 -0.45
C SER A 56 5.96 -4.44 -1.12
N ALA A 57 6.42 -4.07 -2.31
CA ALA A 57 7.52 -4.75 -3.01
C ALA A 57 8.93 -4.37 -2.48
N MET A 58 9.06 -3.28 -1.70
CA MET A 58 10.38 -2.83 -1.23
C MET A 58 11.17 -3.90 -0.46
N PRO A 59 10.59 -4.67 0.47
CA PRO A 59 11.34 -5.71 1.18
C PRO A 59 12.00 -6.71 0.24
N ARG A 60 11.28 -7.22 -0.76
CA ARG A 60 11.83 -8.15 -1.74
C ARG A 60 12.96 -7.51 -2.55
N LEU A 61 12.71 -6.34 -3.12
CA LEU A 61 13.68 -5.62 -3.92
C LEU A 61 14.97 -5.31 -3.15
N LEU A 62 14.86 -4.92 -1.86
CA LEU A 62 16.01 -4.71 -0.99
C LEU A 62 16.81 -6.00 -0.78
N LYS A 63 16.14 -7.13 -0.54
CA LYS A 63 16.79 -8.43 -0.39
C LYS A 63 17.43 -8.93 -1.69
N GLU A 64 16.84 -8.63 -2.84
CA GLU A 64 17.41 -8.96 -4.15
C GLU A 64 18.69 -8.18 -4.42
N LYS A 65 18.69 -6.88 -4.11
CA LYS A 65 19.86 -6.00 -4.29
C LYS A 65 20.93 -6.24 -3.23
N TYR A 66 20.54 -6.46 -1.98
CA TYR A 66 21.39 -6.63 -0.81
C TYR A 66 21.05 -7.94 -0.10
N PRO A 67 21.51 -9.11 -0.58
CA PRO A 67 21.02 -10.42 -0.11
C PRO A 67 21.20 -10.69 1.39
N ASN A 68 22.18 -10.04 2.01
CA ASN A 68 22.48 -10.20 3.44
C ASN A 68 21.86 -9.12 4.33
N CYS A 69 21.09 -8.21 3.75
CA CYS A 69 20.51 -7.10 4.50
C CYS A 69 19.43 -7.56 5.49
N LYS A 70 19.17 -6.72 6.47
CA LYS A 70 18.00 -6.79 7.32
C LYS A 70 16.96 -5.80 6.86
N VAL A 71 15.72 -6.25 6.76
CA VAL A 71 14.59 -5.40 6.37
C VAL A 71 13.59 -5.37 7.51
N TYR A 72 13.37 -4.20 8.03
CA TYR A 72 12.46 -3.93 9.12
C TYR A 72 11.24 -3.16 8.63
N VAL A 73 10.13 -3.34 9.31
CA VAL A 73 8.94 -2.50 9.18
C VAL A 73 8.51 -2.03 10.57
N PRO A 74 7.89 -0.85 10.71
CA PRO A 74 7.42 -0.39 12.02
C PRO A 74 6.22 -1.21 12.46
N SER A 75 6.19 -1.59 13.74
CA SER A 75 4.97 -2.12 14.35
C SER A 75 3.92 -1.01 14.55
N LYS A 76 2.69 -1.42 14.86
CA LYS A 76 1.64 -0.47 15.28
C LYS A 76 2.07 0.39 16.46
N LYS A 77 2.83 -0.18 17.41
CA LYS A 77 3.33 0.52 18.61
C LYS A 77 4.31 1.63 18.23
N LEU A 78 5.24 1.34 17.32
CA LEU A 78 6.19 2.33 16.83
C LEU A 78 5.49 3.43 16.02
N LEU A 79 4.54 3.07 15.14
CA LEU A 79 3.76 4.05 14.38
C LEU A 79 2.94 4.97 15.28
N LYS A 80 2.34 4.43 16.36
CA LYS A 80 1.63 5.24 17.35
C LYS A 80 2.56 6.24 18.04
N ARG A 81 3.77 5.80 18.38
CA ARG A 81 4.77 6.65 19.03
C ARG A 81 5.29 7.77 18.11
N LEU A 82 5.58 7.44 16.86
CA LEU A 82 6.18 8.38 15.90
C LEU A 82 5.16 9.37 15.30
N PHE A 83 3.94 8.92 15.03
CA PHE A 83 2.98 9.65 14.20
C PHE A 83 1.59 9.76 14.80
N ASP A 84 1.37 9.27 16.01
CA ASP A 84 0.04 9.15 16.65
C ASP A 84 -0.97 8.35 15.82
N VAL A 85 -0.51 7.34 15.11
CA VAL A 85 -1.32 6.50 14.21
C VAL A 85 -1.80 5.26 14.93
N GLU A 86 -3.10 4.97 14.84
CA GLU A 86 -3.72 3.82 15.53
C GLU A 86 -4.15 2.68 14.60
N HIS A 87 -4.09 2.86 13.28
CA HIS A 87 -4.48 1.81 12.34
C HIS A 87 -3.43 0.70 12.23
N ASN A 88 -3.87 -0.46 11.75
CA ASN A 88 -3.03 -1.65 11.59
C ASN A 88 -2.64 -1.93 10.13
N ASN A 89 -2.61 -0.91 9.27
CA ASN A 89 -2.41 -1.10 7.83
C ASN A 89 -1.06 -1.72 7.48
N VAL A 90 -0.03 -1.47 8.28
CA VAL A 90 1.29 -2.08 8.09
C VAL A 90 1.22 -3.59 8.18
N HIS A 91 0.53 -4.13 9.20
CA HIS A 91 0.32 -5.56 9.36
C HIS A 91 -0.59 -6.14 8.26
N VAL A 92 -1.62 -5.39 7.84
CA VAL A 92 -2.45 -5.82 6.71
C VAL A 92 -1.60 -6.10 5.47
N VAL A 93 -0.57 -5.29 5.22
CA VAL A 93 0.26 -5.38 4.01
C VAL A 93 1.44 -6.34 4.20
N PHE A 94 2.13 -6.27 5.33
CA PHE A 94 3.42 -6.96 5.50
C PHE A 94 3.36 -8.25 6.30
N ASP A 95 2.23 -8.62 6.91
CA ASP A 95 2.11 -9.93 7.55
C ASP A 95 2.36 -11.04 6.53
N ASN A 96 3.08 -12.06 6.96
CA ASN A 96 3.55 -13.19 6.14
C ASN A 96 4.52 -12.82 5.00
N ASN A 97 5.03 -11.60 4.94
CA ASN A 97 6.03 -11.24 3.93
C ASN A 97 7.38 -11.89 4.28
N PRO A 98 7.90 -12.82 3.43
CA PRO A 98 9.11 -13.57 3.73
C PRO A 98 10.40 -12.73 3.67
N TYR A 99 10.30 -11.51 3.18
CA TYR A 99 11.42 -10.59 3.02
C TYR A 99 11.50 -9.54 4.14
N VAL A 100 10.53 -9.55 5.07
CA VAL A 100 10.56 -8.74 6.29
C VAL A 100 11.17 -9.57 7.41
N ASP A 101 12.29 -9.12 7.97
CA ASP A 101 12.95 -9.83 9.07
C ASP A 101 12.23 -9.59 10.39
N GLU A 102 11.75 -8.36 10.65
CA GLU A 102 11.13 -8.03 11.93
C GLU A 102 10.22 -6.80 11.84
N PHE A 103 9.18 -6.78 12.69
CA PHE A 103 8.36 -5.62 13.00
C PHE A 103 8.92 -4.94 14.26
N LEU A 104 9.51 -3.75 14.11
CA LEU A 104 10.13 -3.05 15.22
C LEU A 104 9.13 -2.26 16.06
N ASP A 105 9.16 -2.48 17.36
CA ASP A 105 8.41 -1.73 18.37
C ASP A 105 9.11 -0.42 18.74
N GLU A 106 10.42 -0.38 18.58
CA GLU A 106 11.28 0.75 18.87
C GLU A 106 12.53 0.70 17.99
N ILE A 107 13.17 1.85 17.85
CA ILE A 107 14.42 2.02 17.09
C ILE A 107 15.49 2.47 18.08
N GLU A 108 16.55 1.69 18.16
CA GLU A 108 17.79 2.08 18.84
C GLU A 108 18.74 2.71 17.82
N GLY A 109 19.31 3.87 18.17
CA GLY A 109 20.17 4.61 17.28
C GLY A 109 19.43 5.35 16.17
N GLU A 110 20.00 5.35 14.98
CA GLU A 110 19.54 6.18 13.87
C GLU A 110 19.12 5.34 12.65
N VAL A 111 17.94 5.65 12.11
CA VAL A 111 17.41 5.08 10.88
C VAL A 111 16.98 6.21 9.95
N PHE A 112 17.38 6.13 8.68
CA PHE A 112 16.87 7.04 7.66
C PHE A 112 15.52 6.57 7.17
N HIS A 113 14.67 7.56 7.00
CA HIS A 113 13.36 7.40 6.43
C HIS A 113 13.14 8.44 5.36
N ASP A 114 12.85 7.99 4.14
CA ASP A 114 12.38 8.91 3.14
C ASP A 114 10.96 9.35 3.49
N HIS A 115 10.85 10.52 4.10
CA HIS A 115 9.54 11.11 4.29
C HIS A 115 9.04 11.67 2.98
N TYR A 116 8.07 10.99 2.47
CA TYR A 116 7.46 11.30 1.23
C TYR A 116 6.58 12.55 1.27
N ARG A 117 7.07 13.63 0.70
CA ARG A 117 6.29 14.71 0.10
C ARG A 117 6.82 15.04 -1.30
N ILE A 118 7.04 14.04 -2.12
CA ILE A 118 7.30 14.27 -3.53
C ILE A 118 5.97 14.49 -4.24
N TYR A 119 5.28 15.57 -3.90
CA TYR A 119 4.40 16.25 -4.83
C TYR A 119 5.20 17.38 -5.48
N ASP A 120 6.42 17.10 -5.92
CA ASP A 120 7.09 18.01 -6.80
C ASP A 120 6.42 17.88 -8.18
N LYS A 121 5.94 19.00 -8.70
CA LYS A 121 5.24 19.02 -9.99
C LYS A 121 6.12 18.50 -11.14
N ASP A 122 7.43 18.51 -10.95
CA ASP A 122 8.41 18.12 -11.95
C ASP A 122 8.71 16.61 -11.96
N THR A 123 8.20 15.84 -10.99
CA THR A 123 8.41 14.37 -10.90
C THR A 123 7.13 13.57 -11.08
N THR A 124 6.06 14.17 -11.61
CA THR A 124 4.72 13.55 -11.72
C THR A 124 4.67 12.31 -12.61
N ASP A 125 5.63 12.13 -13.51
CA ASP A 125 5.65 11.03 -14.46
C ASP A 125 6.33 9.75 -13.92
N ILE A 126 7.00 9.83 -12.76
CA ILE A 126 7.67 8.68 -12.16
C ILE A 126 6.78 8.08 -11.07
N PRO A 127 6.40 6.79 -11.17
CA PRO A 127 5.63 6.12 -10.11
C PRO A 127 6.29 6.26 -8.75
N LEU A 128 5.47 6.46 -7.71
CA LEU A 128 5.92 6.73 -6.36
C LEU A 128 6.95 5.71 -5.85
N LEU A 129 6.66 4.43 -6.00
CA LEU A 129 7.57 3.38 -5.56
C LEU A 129 8.95 3.51 -6.22
N LYS A 130 8.99 3.80 -7.53
CA LYS A 130 10.26 3.99 -8.23
C LYS A 130 11.05 5.19 -7.71
N GLN A 131 10.36 6.27 -7.33
CA GLN A 131 11.04 7.43 -6.73
C GLN A 131 11.69 7.06 -5.40
N MET A 132 10.99 6.30 -4.56
CA MET A 132 11.52 5.80 -3.30
C MET A 132 12.70 4.85 -3.51
N LEU A 133 12.60 3.95 -4.46
CA LEU A 133 13.68 3.02 -4.78
C LEU A 133 14.93 3.74 -5.32
N LYS A 134 14.77 4.80 -6.12
CA LYS A 134 15.90 5.64 -6.54
C LYS A 134 16.64 6.27 -5.36
N PHE A 135 15.93 6.67 -4.33
CA PHE A 135 16.54 7.12 -3.09
C PHE A 135 17.46 6.05 -2.45
N TRP A 136 17.08 4.78 -2.56
CA TRP A 136 17.88 3.63 -2.14
C TRP A 136 18.86 3.14 -3.20
N GLN A 137 19.22 4.00 -4.17
CA GLN A 137 20.20 3.77 -5.24
C GLN A 137 19.83 2.59 -6.17
N PHE A 138 18.55 2.33 -6.37
CA PHE A 138 18.11 1.35 -7.38
C PHE A 138 18.23 1.92 -8.79
N THR A 139 18.73 1.11 -9.71
CA THR A 139 18.71 1.38 -11.15
C THR A 139 17.33 1.11 -11.75
N ASP A 140 17.06 1.61 -12.96
CA ASP A 140 15.79 1.35 -13.65
C ASP A 140 15.59 -0.15 -13.96
N GLU A 141 16.66 -0.89 -14.20
CA GLU A 141 16.63 -2.34 -14.42
C GLU A 141 16.22 -3.08 -13.13
N GLU A 142 16.83 -2.78 -12.01
CA GLU A 142 16.51 -3.35 -10.70
C GLU A 142 15.07 -3.04 -10.26
N MET A 143 14.48 -1.94 -10.77
CA MET A 143 13.10 -1.55 -10.51
C MET A 143 12.09 -2.10 -11.51
N SER A 144 12.49 -2.94 -12.47
CA SER A 144 11.61 -3.41 -13.54
C SER A 144 10.42 -4.20 -13.04
N ASP A 145 10.56 -4.97 -11.96
CA ASP A 145 9.48 -5.69 -11.28
C ASP A 145 9.16 -5.09 -9.90
N SER A 146 8.66 -3.87 -9.91
CA SER A 146 8.29 -3.11 -8.70
C SER A 146 6.78 -3.06 -8.46
N ARG A 147 6.03 -4.07 -8.92
CA ARG A 147 4.60 -4.16 -8.68
C ARG A 147 4.28 -4.38 -7.21
N PRO A 148 3.21 -3.78 -6.68
CA PRO A 148 2.73 -4.09 -5.34
C PRO A 148 2.49 -5.59 -5.16
N GLU A 149 2.86 -6.11 -4.00
CA GLU A 149 2.73 -7.53 -3.67
C GLU A 149 2.24 -7.72 -2.24
N MET A 150 1.58 -8.83 -1.99
CA MET A 150 1.13 -9.23 -0.66
C MET A 150 1.30 -10.73 -0.50
N TYR A 151 1.57 -11.16 0.72
CA TYR A 151 1.80 -12.55 1.06
C TYR A 151 0.71 -13.05 2.00
N TRP A 152 0.24 -14.27 1.77
CA TRP A 152 -0.91 -14.85 2.44
C TRP A 152 -0.50 -16.12 3.17
N SER A 153 -0.98 -16.29 4.39
CA SER A 153 -0.83 -17.57 5.08
C SER A 153 -1.66 -18.66 4.36
N LYS A 154 -1.36 -19.91 4.65
CA LYS A 154 -2.14 -21.04 4.10
C LYS A 154 -3.59 -21.01 4.59
N GLU A 155 -3.81 -20.54 5.80
CA GLU A 155 -5.12 -20.39 6.41
C GLU A 155 -5.94 -19.31 5.71
N GLU A 156 -5.33 -18.15 5.44
CA GLU A 156 -5.96 -17.06 4.68
C GLU A 156 -6.32 -17.49 3.26
N GLN A 157 -5.41 -18.18 2.58
CA GLN A 157 -5.66 -18.72 1.24
C GLN A 157 -6.81 -19.72 1.27
N LYS A 158 -6.80 -20.68 2.20
CA LYS A 158 -7.85 -21.68 2.34
C LYS A 158 -9.21 -21.04 2.63
N LEU A 159 -9.27 -20.03 3.49
CA LEU A 159 -10.48 -19.30 3.81
C LEU A 159 -11.03 -18.56 2.58
N GLY A 160 -10.16 -17.81 1.89
CA GLY A 160 -10.54 -17.06 0.70
C GLY A 160 -11.00 -17.96 -0.45
N ASP A 161 -10.27 -19.06 -0.70
CA ASP A 161 -10.64 -20.05 -1.72
C ASP A 161 -11.98 -20.73 -1.40
N ALA A 162 -12.26 -21.04 -0.13
CA ALA A 162 -13.55 -21.60 0.29
C ALA A 162 -14.70 -20.63 0.02
N ILE A 163 -14.53 -19.35 0.34
CA ILE A 163 -15.52 -18.30 0.08
C ILE A 163 -15.76 -18.15 -1.43
N ILE A 164 -14.69 -18.12 -2.23
CA ILE A 164 -14.81 -18.03 -3.69
C ILE A 164 -15.58 -19.25 -4.23
N SER A 165 -15.17 -20.46 -3.84
CA SER A 165 -15.80 -21.72 -4.31
C SER A 165 -17.27 -21.82 -3.91
N GLU A 166 -17.61 -21.44 -2.68
CA GLU A 166 -18.99 -21.47 -2.19
C GLU A 166 -19.88 -20.51 -2.95
N TYR A 167 -19.38 -19.31 -3.26
CA TYR A 167 -20.21 -18.24 -3.83
C TYR A 167 -20.20 -18.22 -5.37
N VAL A 168 -19.05 -18.48 -5.98
CA VAL A 168 -18.84 -18.36 -7.44
C VAL A 168 -18.78 -19.71 -8.12
N GLY A 169 -18.27 -20.74 -7.43
CA GLY A 169 -17.95 -22.03 -8.01
C GLY A 169 -16.75 -21.92 -8.96
N ASP A 170 -16.88 -22.51 -10.15
CA ASP A 170 -15.83 -22.52 -11.19
C ASP A 170 -15.98 -21.36 -12.20
N LYS A 171 -16.83 -20.37 -11.91
CA LYS A 171 -17.04 -19.23 -12.82
C LYS A 171 -16.00 -18.15 -12.57
N ASP A 172 -15.68 -17.41 -13.63
CA ASP A 172 -15.01 -16.12 -13.48
C ASP A 172 -15.88 -15.14 -12.69
N TYR A 173 -15.25 -14.24 -11.96
CA TYR A 173 -15.96 -13.24 -11.15
C TYR A 173 -15.24 -11.90 -11.14
N GLY A 174 -15.94 -10.87 -10.72
CA GLY A 174 -15.39 -9.55 -10.55
C GLY A 174 -15.44 -9.06 -9.10
N CYS A 175 -14.68 -8.01 -8.82
CA CYS A 175 -14.75 -7.28 -7.56
C CYS A 175 -15.12 -5.83 -7.81
N LEU A 176 -16.24 -5.40 -7.24
CA LEU A 176 -16.77 -4.07 -7.39
C LEU A 176 -16.59 -3.26 -6.11
N LEU A 177 -15.74 -2.25 -6.18
CA LEU A 177 -15.55 -1.28 -5.12
C LEU A 177 -16.35 -0.03 -5.42
N ILE A 178 -17.35 0.27 -4.61
CA ILE A 178 -18.13 1.50 -4.70
C ILE A 178 -17.70 2.43 -3.57
N SER A 179 -17.06 3.52 -3.92
CA SER A 179 -16.66 4.55 -2.98
C SER A 179 -17.54 5.78 -3.16
N ASP A 180 -18.22 6.18 -2.09
CA ASP A 180 -18.96 7.43 -1.99
C ASP A 180 -18.13 8.56 -1.36
N ARG A 181 -16.85 8.30 -1.09
CA ARG A 181 -15.92 9.35 -0.63
C ARG A 181 -15.56 10.28 -1.78
N PHE A 182 -16.49 11.13 -2.13
CA PHE A 182 -16.25 12.26 -3.00
C PHE A 182 -15.43 13.30 -2.23
N GLY A 183 -14.14 13.32 -2.50
CA GLY A 183 -13.24 14.41 -2.21
C GLY A 183 -13.40 15.16 -0.88
N GLN A 184 -12.92 14.61 0.22
CA GLN A 184 -12.62 15.44 1.40
C GLN A 184 -11.47 16.42 1.13
N ASN A 185 -10.69 16.22 0.09
CA ASN A 185 -9.63 17.12 -0.36
C ASN A 185 -10.03 17.72 -1.72
N GLY A 186 -10.76 18.77 -1.72
CA GLY A 186 -11.20 19.71 -2.77
C GLY A 186 -10.88 19.50 -4.27
N ASN A 187 -9.95 18.62 -4.63
CA ASN A 187 -9.43 18.44 -5.98
C ASN A 187 -9.97 17.20 -6.72
N LYS A 188 -10.80 16.37 -6.10
CA LYS A 188 -11.43 15.20 -6.73
C LYS A 188 -12.94 15.31 -6.63
N LYS A 189 -13.50 16.35 -7.22
CA LYS A 189 -14.93 16.39 -7.52
C LYS A 189 -15.19 15.45 -8.69
N TYR A 190 -15.34 14.18 -8.42
CA TYR A 190 -16.08 13.32 -9.34
C TYR A 190 -17.54 13.78 -9.27
N ASP A 191 -18.12 14.06 -10.42
CA ASP A 191 -19.56 14.28 -10.49
C ASP A 191 -20.25 13.02 -9.98
N SER A 192 -20.91 13.14 -8.82
CA SER A 192 -21.54 12.01 -8.13
C SER A 192 -22.62 11.36 -9.00
N GLU A 193 -23.31 12.12 -9.84
CA GLU A 193 -24.36 11.62 -10.72
C GLU A 193 -23.78 10.81 -11.89
N VAL A 194 -22.68 11.29 -12.49
CA VAL A 194 -22.00 10.56 -13.57
C VAL A 194 -21.42 9.26 -13.05
N PHE A 195 -20.77 9.29 -11.88
CA PHE A 195 -20.22 8.09 -11.25
C PHE A 195 -21.33 7.09 -10.91
N GLN A 196 -22.43 7.53 -10.32
CA GLN A 196 -23.57 6.69 -10.00
C GLN A 196 -24.19 6.06 -11.25
N SER A 197 -24.38 6.85 -12.32
CA SER A 197 -24.89 6.36 -13.60
C SER A 197 -23.99 5.29 -14.23
N HIS A 198 -22.66 5.43 -14.17
CA HIS A 198 -21.74 4.40 -14.67
C HIS A 198 -21.78 3.12 -13.85
N HIS A 199 -21.87 3.23 -12.52
CA HIS A 199 -22.05 2.07 -11.65
C HIS A 199 -23.34 1.35 -11.90
N GLU A 200 -24.44 2.06 -12.07
CA GLU A 200 -25.75 1.48 -12.41
C GLU A 200 -25.66 0.68 -13.72
N LYS A 201 -25.08 1.27 -14.77
CA LYS A 201 -24.91 0.61 -16.07
C LYS A 201 -24.04 -0.65 -15.96
N LEU A 202 -22.90 -0.55 -15.28
CA LEU A 202 -22.00 -1.70 -15.07
C LEU A 202 -22.73 -2.84 -14.34
N THR A 203 -23.47 -2.51 -13.30
CA THR A 203 -24.17 -3.48 -12.49
C THR A 203 -25.32 -4.16 -13.26
N VAL A 204 -26.02 -3.40 -14.09
CA VAL A 204 -27.03 -3.95 -15.01
C VAL A 204 -26.38 -4.93 -15.99
N LEU A 205 -25.22 -4.60 -16.57
CA LEU A 205 -24.50 -5.49 -17.45
C LEU A 205 -24.06 -6.78 -16.76
N LEU A 206 -23.48 -6.69 -15.56
CA LEU A 206 -23.08 -7.87 -14.78
C LEU A 206 -24.28 -8.79 -14.50
N HIS A 207 -25.44 -8.18 -14.18
CA HIS A 207 -26.66 -8.93 -13.95
C HIS A 207 -27.21 -9.58 -15.23
N GLN A 208 -27.24 -8.85 -16.34
CA GLN A 208 -27.70 -9.37 -17.65
C GLN A 208 -26.88 -10.57 -18.14
N HIS A 209 -25.59 -10.59 -17.83
CA HIS A 209 -24.67 -11.67 -18.20
C HIS A 209 -24.54 -12.75 -17.13
N ASP A 210 -25.34 -12.71 -16.08
CA ASP A 210 -25.25 -13.65 -14.95
C ASP A 210 -23.83 -13.76 -14.37
N TYR A 211 -23.11 -12.65 -14.35
CA TYR A 211 -21.72 -12.60 -13.93
C TYR A 211 -21.64 -12.36 -12.42
N PRO A 212 -21.08 -13.29 -11.62
CA PRO A 212 -20.98 -13.15 -10.19
C PRO A 212 -19.94 -12.09 -9.82
N TYR A 213 -20.17 -11.36 -8.73
CA TYR A 213 -19.19 -10.39 -8.26
C TYR A 213 -19.26 -10.20 -6.74
N PHE A 214 -18.09 -9.91 -6.18
CA PHE A 214 -17.95 -9.46 -4.82
C PHE A 214 -18.08 -7.95 -4.78
N TYR A 215 -18.65 -7.46 -3.71
CA TYR A 215 -19.02 -6.07 -3.60
C TYR A 215 -18.55 -5.47 -2.29
N TRP A 216 -18.03 -4.26 -2.36
CA TRP A 216 -17.70 -3.45 -1.20
C TRP A 216 -18.15 -2.01 -1.41
N SER A 217 -18.80 -1.43 -0.39
CA SER A 217 -19.22 -0.02 -0.39
C SER A 217 -19.16 0.56 1.02
N HIS A 218 -18.93 1.86 1.12
CA HIS A 218 -19.01 2.57 2.40
C HIS A 218 -20.43 2.68 2.94
N LYS A 219 -21.42 2.66 2.05
CA LYS A 219 -22.84 2.76 2.42
C LYS A 219 -23.53 1.40 2.29
N PRO A 220 -24.58 1.18 3.11
CA PRO A 220 -25.47 0.06 2.88
C PRO A 220 -26.05 0.08 1.46
N ILE A 221 -26.22 -1.09 0.89
CA ILE A 221 -26.69 -1.27 -0.50
C ILE A 221 -28.05 -0.59 -0.74
N LYS A 222 -28.93 -0.60 0.26
CA LYS A 222 -30.26 0.03 0.17
C LYS A 222 -30.19 1.54 -0.06
N GLU A 223 -29.17 2.19 0.49
CA GLU A 223 -28.96 3.63 0.34
C GLU A 223 -28.46 4.01 -1.05
N LEU A 224 -27.87 3.07 -1.78
CA LEU A 224 -27.41 3.28 -3.14
C LEU A 224 -28.49 3.05 -4.20
N GLY A 225 -29.69 2.63 -3.79
CA GLY A 225 -30.83 2.40 -4.69
C GLY A 225 -30.70 1.17 -5.59
N PHE A 226 -29.71 0.28 -5.36
CA PHE A 226 -29.46 -0.88 -6.17
C PHE A 226 -30.07 -2.15 -5.57
N GLN A 227 -30.79 -2.94 -6.39
CA GLN A 227 -31.25 -4.27 -6.04
C GLN A 227 -30.56 -5.30 -6.95
N PHE A 228 -29.75 -6.20 -6.36
CA PHE A 228 -28.98 -7.17 -7.13
C PHE A 228 -29.05 -8.57 -6.52
N ASN A 229 -29.17 -9.58 -7.39
CA ASN A 229 -29.45 -10.95 -6.98
C ASN A 229 -28.19 -11.84 -6.84
N LYS A 230 -27.03 -11.45 -7.41
CA LYS A 230 -25.82 -12.28 -7.39
C LYS A 230 -24.60 -11.49 -6.98
N ARG A 231 -24.51 -11.19 -5.71
CA ARG A 231 -23.37 -10.50 -5.14
C ARG A 231 -23.11 -10.93 -3.70
N LEU A 232 -21.85 -10.97 -3.32
CA LEU A 232 -21.46 -11.14 -1.93
C LEU A 232 -20.90 -9.82 -1.38
N ASP A 233 -21.50 -9.36 -0.28
CA ASP A 233 -21.05 -8.15 0.42
C ASP A 233 -19.82 -8.48 1.28
N MET A 234 -18.69 -7.88 0.94
CA MET A 234 -17.43 -8.10 1.64
C MET A 234 -17.24 -7.23 2.89
N ARG A 235 -18.15 -6.32 3.22
CA ARG A 235 -17.95 -5.36 4.34
C ARG A 235 -17.74 -6.02 5.69
N HIS A 236 -18.26 -7.23 5.87
CA HIS A 236 -18.15 -7.99 7.11
C HIS A 236 -16.95 -8.92 7.18
N MET A 237 -16.18 -9.00 6.10
CA MET A 237 -14.95 -9.77 6.06
C MET A 237 -13.79 -8.92 6.57
N ASP A 238 -12.78 -9.57 7.12
CA ASP A 238 -11.52 -8.87 7.41
C ASP A 238 -10.85 -8.36 6.13
N VAL A 239 -10.01 -7.34 6.28
CA VAL A 239 -9.42 -6.63 5.12
C VAL A 239 -8.51 -7.54 4.31
N ARG A 240 -7.77 -8.47 4.94
CA ARG A 240 -6.86 -9.37 4.22
C ARG A 240 -7.65 -10.37 3.39
N THR A 241 -8.72 -10.94 3.91
CA THR A 241 -9.64 -11.80 3.13
C THR A 241 -10.23 -11.07 1.92
N GLN A 242 -10.67 -9.82 2.11
CA GLN A 242 -11.17 -9.00 1.00
C GLN A 242 -10.10 -8.79 -0.09
N LEU A 243 -8.86 -8.49 0.32
CA LEU A 243 -7.76 -8.28 -0.62
C LEU A 243 -7.38 -9.58 -1.33
N TYR A 244 -7.34 -10.71 -0.63
CA TYR A 244 -7.09 -12.02 -1.24
C TYR A 244 -8.10 -12.33 -2.35
N ILE A 245 -9.39 -12.21 -2.08
CA ILE A 245 -10.46 -12.43 -3.06
C ILE A 245 -10.25 -11.55 -4.31
N ARG A 246 -9.82 -10.31 -4.12
CA ARG A 246 -9.55 -9.38 -5.23
C ARG A 246 -8.34 -9.76 -6.08
N THR A 247 -7.35 -10.42 -5.49
CA THR A 247 -6.16 -10.85 -6.26
C THR A 247 -6.43 -12.06 -7.13
N LYS A 248 -7.57 -12.72 -6.94
CA LYS A 248 -8.00 -13.91 -7.70
C LYS A 248 -9.05 -13.61 -8.77
N ALA A 249 -9.61 -12.39 -8.77
CA ALA A 249 -10.63 -11.92 -9.72
C ALA A 249 -10.07 -11.64 -11.13
#